data_a6d729e2af8455bcf8fe935a530ee268
#
_entry.id   a6d729e2af8455bcf8fe935a530ee268
#
_cell.length_a   1.000
_cell.length_b   1.000
_cell.length_c   1.000
_cell.angle_alpha   90.00
_cell.angle_beta   90.00
_cell.angle_gamma   90.00
#
_symmetry.space_group_name_H-M   'P 1'
#
loop_
_entity.id
_entity.type
_entity.pdbx_description
1 polymer ?
#
loop_
_entity_poly.entity_id
_entity_poly.type
_entity_poly.pdbx_seq_one_letter_code
_entity_poly.pdbx_strand_id
1 'polypeptide(L)'
;DVNEVCAIILAGHQNGCVILGGGSPKNFYLQGQPTLWEVYGIEKGGNDYFIQITTDQVVWGGLSGATPSEAVSWGKVNPGVLPDTVVTYCDSTVAFPLFCEYVIGSEHGRRPRKELFAKRDELMADLKRQANAVRVTRKDLPVE
;
A
#
# COMPACT_ATOMS: atom_id res chain seq x y z
N ASP A 1 8.01 -5.93 -11.28
CA ASP A 1 6.91 -5.09 -10.75
C ASP A 1 6.53 -5.45 -9.31
N VAL A 2 6.18 -6.73 -8.96
CA VAL A 2 5.80 -7.10 -7.57
C VAL A 2 6.91 -6.76 -6.57
N ASN A 3 8.13 -7.19 -6.85
CA ASN A 3 9.28 -6.91 -5.99
C ASN A 3 9.59 -5.41 -5.86
N GLU A 4 9.37 -4.64 -6.91
CA GLU A 4 9.54 -3.18 -6.88
C GLU A 4 8.51 -2.53 -5.97
N VAL A 5 7.25 -2.96 -6.02
CA VAL A 5 6.20 -2.48 -5.09
C VAL A 5 6.58 -2.85 -3.65
N CYS A 6 7.02 -4.09 -3.41
CA CYS A 6 7.50 -4.52 -2.09
C CYS A 6 8.68 -3.66 -1.59
N ALA A 7 9.66 -3.37 -2.46
CA ALA A 7 10.81 -2.55 -2.12
C ALA A 7 10.42 -1.10 -1.75
N ILE A 8 9.48 -0.50 -2.49
CA ILE A 8 8.94 0.84 -2.22
C ILE A 8 8.20 0.87 -0.88
N ILE A 9 7.34 -0.12 -0.63
CA ILE A 9 6.59 -0.23 0.63
C ILE A 9 7.54 -0.40 1.81
N LEU A 10 8.56 -1.25 1.67
CA LEU A 10 9.55 -1.50 2.72
C LEU A 10 10.35 -0.24 3.07
N ALA A 11 10.73 0.53 2.08
CA ALA A 11 11.51 1.76 2.25
C ALA A 11 10.69 2.93 2.84
N GLY A 12 9.36 2.90 2.71
CA GLY A 12 8.49 3.94 3.29
C GLY A 12 8.41 3.81 4.82
N HIS A 13 8.60 4.91 5.57
CA HIS A 13 8.31 4.91 7.01
C HIS A 13 6.81 4.74 7.25
N GLN A 14 6.01 5.50 6.53
CA GLN A 14 4.55 5.40 6.45
C GLN A 14 4.15 5.25 4.98
N ASN A 15 3.14 4.44 4.74
CA ASN A 15 2.63 4.17 3.41
C ASN A 15 1.16 4.54 3.32
N GLY A 16 0.79 5.15 2.20
CA GLY A 16 -0.60 5.47 1.91
C GLY A 16 -0.89 5.28 0.44
N CYS A 17 -2.17 5.13 0.12
CA CYS A 17 -2.61 5.02 -1.26
C CYS A 17 -3.85 5.87 -1.55
N VAL A 18 -3.89 6.39 -2.76
CA VAL A 18 -5.08 7.01 -3.35
C VAL A 18 -5.52 6.10 -4.50
N ILE A 19 -6.74 5.61 -4.42
CA ILE A 19 -7.30 4.63 -5.36
C ILE A 19 -8.45 5.28 -6.10
N LEU A 20 -8.36 5.29 -7.42
CA LEU A 20 -9.42 5.74 -8.31
C LEU A 20 -10.10 4.52 -8.92
N GLY A 21 -11.38 4.30 -8.56
CA GLY A 21 -12.07 3.07 -8.86
C GLY A 21 -11.62 1.95 -7.93
N GLY A 22 -10.90 0.95 -8.45
CA GLY A 22 -10.41 -0.20 -7.69
C GLY A 22 -10.04 -1.37 -8.60
N GLY A 23 -10.41 -2.58 -8.20
CA GLY A 23 -10.15 -3.80 -9.00
C GLY A 23 -8.72 -4.30 -8.89
N SER A 24 -8.18 -4.83 -9.99
CA SER A 24 -6.87 -5.47 -10.03
C SER A 24 -5.71 -4.56 -9.64
N PRO A 25 -5.62 -3.29 -10.07
CA PRO A 25 -4.55 -2.39 -9.63
C PRO A 25 -4.56 -2.13 -8.13
N LYS A 26 -5.73 -1.96 -7.53
CA LYS A 26 -5.90 -1.83 -6.07
C LYS A 26 -5.35 -3.07 -5.36
N ASN A 27 -5.79 -4.26 -5.79
CA ASN A 27 -5.36 -5.50 -5.17
C ASN A 27 -3.86 -5.74 -5.37
N PHE A 28 -3.32 -5.46 -6.54
CA PHE A 28 -1.90 -5.58 -6.86
C PHE A 28 -1.03 -4.77 -5.88
N TYR A 29 -1.37 -3.50 -5.66
CA TYR A 29 -0.64 -2.66 -4.72
C TYR A 29 -0.79 -3.16 -3.27
N LEU A 30 -2.02 -3.41 -2.83
CA LEU A 30 -2.31 -3.84 -1.45
C LEU A 30 -1.74 -5.24 -1.14
N GLN A 31 -1.45 -6.05 -2.14
CA GLN A 31 -0.83 -7.36 -1.96
C GLN A 31 0.67 -7.26 -1.61
N GLY A 32 1.27 -6.09 -1.75
CA GLY A 32 2.68 -5.86 -1.40
C GLY A 32 2.99 -6.12 0.07
N GLN A 33 2.12 -5.72 1.00
CA GLN A 33 2.31 -5.97 2.43
C GLN A 33 2.23 -7.47 2.77
N PRO A 34 1.16 -8.21 2.41
CA PRO A 34 1.14 -9.66 2.56
C PRO A 34 2.34 -10.35 1.93
N THR A 35 2.79 -9.91 0.75
CA THR A 35 3.97 -10.49 0.10
C THR A 35 5.24 -10.28 0.95
N LEU A 36 5.40 -9.12 1.59
CA LEU A 36 6.54 -8.88 2.45
C LEU A 36 6.60 -9.85 3.63
N TRP A 37 5.51 -10.09 4.34
CA TRP A 37 5.55 -10.97 5.51
C TRP A 37 5.38 -12.46 5.17
N GLU A 38 4.56 -12.84 4.20
CA GLU A 38 4.36 -14.26 3.85
C GLU A 38 5.52 -14.83 3.03
N VAL A 39 6.01 -14.08 2.02
CA VAL A 39 7.03 -14.57 1.10
C VAL A 39 8.44 -14.22 1.57
N TYR A 40 8.64 -12.97 1.98
CA TYR A 40 9.96 -12.50 2.43
C TYR A 40 10.19 -12.64 3.93
N GLY A 41 9.12 -12.83 4.73
CA GLY A 41 9.19 -12.93 6.18
C GLY A 41 9.52 -11.61 6.87
N ILE A 42 9.29 -10.49 6.20
CA ILE A 42 9.56 -9.13 6.68
C ILE A 42 8.26 -8.51 7.17
N GLU A 43 8.13 -8.32 8.47
CA GLU A 43 6.96 -7.69 9.09
C GLU A 43 7.04 -6.16 8.93
N LYS A 44 6.29 -5.62 7.98
CA LYS A 44 6.21 -4.17 7.73
C LYS A 44 4.90 -3.56 8.26
N GLY A 45 3.87 -4.35 8.44
CA GLY A 45 2.50 -3.89 8.70
C GLY A 45 1.75 -3.51 7.43
N GLY A 46 0.50 -3.07 7.59
CA GLY A 46 -0.36 -2.62 6.50
C GLY A 46 -0.13 -1.16 6.11
N ASN A 47 -1.00 -0.64 5.23
CA ASN A 47 -1.02 0.79 4.91
C ASN A 47 -1.47 1.63 6.10
N ASP A 48 -0.86 2.80 6.26
CA ASP A 48 -1.18 3.78 7.30
C ASP A 48 -2.29 4.74 6.85
N TYR A 49 -2.39 5.02 5.54
CA TYR A 49 -3.39 5.91 4.97
C TYR A 49 -4.03 5.29 3.74
N PHE A 50 -5.36 5.47 3.62
CA PHE A 50 -6.11 4.89 2.52
C PHE A 50 -7.23 5.84 2.09
N ILE A 51 -7.19 6.26 0.84
CA ILE A 51 -8.26 7.04 0.21
C ILE A 51 -8.73 6.28 -1.04
N GLN A 52 -10.02 6.03 -1.14
CA GLN A 52 -10.61 5.44 -2.34
C GLN A 52 -11.79 6.27 -2.82
N ILE A 53 -11.80 6.56 -4.10
CA ILE A 53 -12.92 7.21 -4.81
C ILE A 53 -13.48 6.17 -5.79
N THR A 54 -14.71 5.71 -5.58
CA THR A 54 -15.30 4.63 -6.38
C THR A 54 -16.81 4.78 -6.48
N THR A 55 -17.39 4.34 -7.59
CA THR A 55 -18.83 4.17 -7.74
C THR A 55 -19.30 2.76 -7.37
N ASP A 56 -18.35 1.85 -7.15
CA ASP A 56 -18.64 0.45 -6.83
C ASP A 56 -19.08 0.28 -5.38
N GLN A 57 -19.97 -0.67 -5.14
CA GLN A 57 -20.54 -0.92 -3.82
C GLN A 57 -20.14 -2.31 -3.29
N VAL A 58 -20.07 -2.42 -1.97
CA VAL A 58 -19.71 -3.66 -1.27
C VAL A 58 -20.61 -4.83 -1.66
N VAL A 59 -21.90 -4.57 -1.85
CA VAL A 59 -22.92 -5.59 -2.13
C VAL A 59 -22.67 -6.37 -3.44
N TRP A 60 -21.90 -5.82 -4.36
CA TRP A 60 -21.60 -6.47 -5.63
C TRP A 60 -20.42 -7.47 -5.54
N GLY A 61 -19.70 -7.49 -4.42
CA GLY A 61 -18.63 -8.46 -4.14
C GLY A 61 -17.37 -8.30 -4.99
N GLY A 62 -17.24 -7.23 -5.77
CA GLY A 62 -16.04 -6.95 -6.57
C GLY A 62 -14.88 -6.41 -5.75
N LEU A 63 -13.66 -6.53 -6.26
CA LEU A 63 -12.45 -5.99 -5.62
C LEU A 63 -12.53 -4.48 -5.39
N SER A 64 -13.19 -3.74 -6.27
CA SER A 64 -13.38 -2.29 -6.15
C SER A 64 -14.23 -1.92 -4.94
N GLY A 65 -15.21 -2.76 -4.57
CA GLY A 65 -16.11 -2.54 -3.44
C GLY A 65 -15.55 -3.02 -2.10
N ALA A 66 -14.45 -3.75 -2.07
CA ALA A 66 -13.85 -4.24 -0.83
C ALA A 66 -13.44 -3.07 0.07
N THR A 67 -13.87 -3.10 1.34
CA THR A 67 -13.66 -2.01 2.30
C THR A 67 -12.27 -2.05 2.95
N PRO A 68 -11.79 -0.91 3.52
CA PRO A 68 -10.59 -0.92 4.36
C PRO A 68 -10.69 -1.90 5.55
N SER A 69 -11.86 -2.04 6.16
CA SER A 69 -12.09 -2.99 7.27
C SER A 69 -11.88 -4.44 6.84
N GLU A 70 -12.33 -4.81 5.63
CA GLU A 70 -12.03 -6.11 5.04
C GLU A 70 -10.53 -6.27 4.76
N ALA A 71 -9.88 -5.22 4.26
CA ALA A 71 -8.46 -5.22 3.97
C ALA A 71 -7.57 -5.41 5.22
N VAL A 72 -8.05 -5.06 6.41
CA VAL A 72 -7.38 -5.33 7.70
C VAL A 72 -7.23 -6.83 7.93
N SER A 73 -8.25 -7.63 7.67
CA SER A 73 -8.21 -9.08 7.87
C SER A 73 -7.16 -9.79 7.00
N TRP A 74 -6.73 -9.14 5.93
CA TRP A 74 -5.68 -9.63 5.01
C TRP A 74 -4.30 -8.99 5.27
N GLY A 75 -4.13 -8.22 6.34
CA GLY A 75 -2.87 -7.51 6.63
C GLY A 75 -2.52 -6.38 5.64
N LYS A 76 -3.49 -5.93 4.83
CA LYS A 76 -3.31 -4.89 3.80
C LYS A 76 -3.42 -3.47 4.34
N VAL A 77 -4.15 -3.31 5.45
CA VAL A 77 -4.35 -2.03 6.17
C VAL A 77 -4.07 -2.28 7.64
N ASN A 78 -3.39 -1.34 8.29
CA ASN A 78 -3.10 -1.43 9.71
C ASN A 78 -4.40 -1.22 10.53
N PRO A 79 -4.76 -2.11 11.47
CA PRO A 79 -5.98 -1.98 12.26
C PRO A 79 -6.08 -0.67 13.04
N GLY A 80 -4.96 -0.17 13.55
CA GLY A 80 -4.90 1.05 14.34
C GLY A 80 -5.19 2.34 13.57
N VAL A 81 -5.16 2.29 12.23
CA VAL A 81 -5.33 3.48 11.37
C VAL A 81 -6.64 3.46 10.56
N LEU A 82 -7.59 2.59 10.90
CA LEU A 82 -8.91 2.62 10.27
C LEU A 82 -9.58 4.00 10.26
N PRO A 83 -9.43 4.85 11.31
CA PRO A 83 -9.95 6.21 11.29
C PRO A 83 -9.32 7.10 10.20
N ASP A 84 -8.12 6.79 9.73
CA ASP A 84 -7.40 7.50 8.67
C ASP A 84 -7.68 6.93 7.27
N THR A 85 -8.75 6.13 7.15
CA THR A 85 -9.21 5.58 5.88
C THR A 85 -10.48 6.28 5.42
N VAL A 86 -10.56 6.59 4.13
CA VAL A 86 -11.71 7.25 3.51
C VAL A 86 -12.13 6.51 2.25
N VAL A 87 -13.41 6.17 2.16
CA VAL A 87 -14.03 5.68 0.93
C VAL A 87 -15.14 6.65 0.53
N THR A 88 -15.00 7.23 -0.65
CA THR A 88 -15.99 8.18 -1.21
C THR A 88 -16.69 7.50 -2.37
N TYR A 89 -18.03 7.38 -2.25
CA TYR A 89 -18.88 6.84 -3.32
C TYR A 89 -19.24 7.95 -4.31
N CYS A 90 -18.37 8.16 -5.27
CA CYS A 90 -18.49 9.19 -6.28
C CYS A 90 -17.70 8.79 -7.52
N ASP A 91 -18.09 9.30 -8.69
CA ASP A 91 -17.28 9.16 -9.88
C ASP A 91 -15.96 9.94 -9.72
N SER A 92 -14.85 9.30 -10.06
CA SER A 92 -13.51 9.89 -9.91
C SER A 92 -13.30 11.15 -10.75
N THR A 93 -14.01 11.28 -11.86
CA THR A 93 -13.96 12.49 -12.72
C THR A 93 -14.55 13.73 -12.03
N VAL A 94 -15.38 13.54 -11.00
CA VAL A 94 -15.94 14.62 -10.19
C VAL A 94 -15.07 14.88 -8.95
N ALA A 95 -14.78 13.86 -8.17
CA ALA A 95 -14.10 14.03 -6.89
C ALA A 95 -12.60 14.22 -6.99
N PHE A 96 -11.92 13.55 -7.95
CA PHE A 96 -10.47 13.60 -8.04
C PHE A 96 -9.90 14.96 -8.46
N PRO A 97 -10.51 15.72 -9.40
CA PRO A 97 -10.06 17.07 -9.70
C PRO A 97 -10.11 18.01 -8.49
N LEU A 98 -11.15 17.93 -7.66
CA LEU A 98 -11.27 18.72 -6.43
C LEU A 98 -10.19 18.33 -5.42
N PHE A 99 -9.92 17.05 -5.27
CA PHE A 99 -8.82 16.56 -4.44
C PHE A 99 -7.46 17.06 -4.92
N CYS A 100 -7.20 17.01 -6.22
CA CYS A 100 -5.96 17.53 -6.81
C CYS A 100 -5.80 19.04 -6.58
N GLU A 101 -6.85 19.82 -6.77
CA GLU A 101 -6.83 21.27 -6.54
C GLU A 101 -6.51 21.60 -5.08
N TYR A 102 -7.13 20.88 -4.15
CA TYR A 102 -6.82 21.02 -2.73
C TYR A 102 -5.36 20.72 -2.41
N VAL A 103 -4.82 19.60 -2.94
CA VAL A 103 -3.42 19.20 -2.70
C VAL A 103 -2.45 20.21 -3.31
N ILE A 104 -2.69 20.66 -4.54
CA ILE A 104 -1.83 21.63 -5.26
C ILE A 104 -1.86 22.99 -4.55
N GLY A 105 -3.04 23.44 -4.10
CA GLY A 105 -3.21 24.69 -3.38
C GLY A 105 -2.66 24.69 -1.96
N SER A 106 -2.46 23.51 -1.37
CA SER A 106 -1.95 23.35 -0.02
C SER A 106 -0.42 23.38 0.05
N GLU A 107 0.13 23.58 1.26
CA GLU A 107 1.57 23.45 1.49
C GLU A 107 2.10 22.05 1.22
N HIS A 108 1.23 21.02 1.30
CA HIS A 108 1.60 19.63 1.05
C HIS A 108 2.02 19.38 -0.40
N GLY A 109 1.43 20.07 -1.37
CA GLY A 109 1.81 19.98 -2.78
C GLY A 109 3.20 20.55 -3.08
N ARG A 110 3.79 21.32 -2.17
CA ARG A 110 5.11 21.94 -2.31
C ARG A 110 6.26 21.08 -1.79
N ARG A 111 5.97 19.90 -1.24
CA ARG A 111 7.01 18.99 -0.72
C ARG A 111 7.91 18.49 -1.84
N PRO A 112 9.22 18.29 -1.59
CA PRO A 112 10.12 17.75 -2.58
C PRO A 112 9.69 16.31 -2.98
N ARG A 113 9.87 15.99 -4.26
CA ARG A 113 9.57 14.65 -4.78
C ARG A 113 10.55 13.63 -4.20
N LYS A 114 10.04 12.43 -3.92
CA LYS A 114 10.86 11.32 -3.40
C LYS A 114 11.77 10.68 -4.45
N GLU A 115 11.51 10.91 -5.74
CA GLU A 115 12.27 10.39 -6.88
C GLU A 115 12.57 8.88 -6.78
N LEU A 116 11.52 8.10 -6.47
CA LEU A 116 11.63 6.66 -6.20
C LEU A 116 12.22 5.87 -7.37
N PHE A 117 11.96 6.31 -8.61
CA PHE A 117 12.51 5.66 -9.79
C PHE A 117 14.04 5.75 -9.84
N ALA A 118 14.62 6.91 -9.51
CA ALA A 118 16.07 7.09 -9.46
C ALA A 118 16.74 6.21 -8.38
N LYS A 119 15.99 5.82 -7.34
CA LYS A 119 16.45 4.97 -6.24
C LYS A 119 16.10 3.50 -6.41
N ARG A 120 15.53 3.11 -7.54
CA ARG A 120 15.00 1.76 -7.78
C ARG A 120 15.99 0.65 -7.42
N ASP A 121 17.21 0.73 -7.93
CA ASP A 121 18.21 -0.33 -7.76
C ASP A 121 18.70 -0.42 -6.30
N GLU A 122 18.80 0.72 -5.61
CA GLU A 122 19.10 0.79 -4.17
C GLU A 122 17.99 0.11 -3.35
N LEU A 123 16.73 0.45 -3.62
CA LEU A 123 15.57 -0.11 -2.93
C LEU A 123 15.46 -1.62 -3.15
N MET A 124 15.72 -2.08 -4.37
CA MET A 124 15.72 -3.51 -4.70
C MET A 124 16.85 -4.27 -4.01
N ALA A 125 18.03 -3.66 -3.92
CA ALA A 125 19.16 -4.25 -3.19
C ALA A 125 18.87 -4.35 -1.69
N ASP A 126 18.20 -3.35 -1.12
CA ASP A 126 17.79 -3.35 0.29
C ASP A 126 16.77 -4.45 0.59
N LEU A 127 15.73 -4.58 -0.23
CA LEU A 127 14.76 -5.68 -0.10
C LEU A 127 15.46 -7.05 -0.10
N LYS A 128 16.39 -7.27 -1.05
CA LYS A 128 17.14 -8.51 -1.15
C LYS A 128 18.00 -8.76 0.08
N ARG A 129 18.65 -7.72 0.61
CA ARG A 129 19.48 -7.81 1.82
C ARG A 129 18.64 -8.22 3.03
N GLN A 130 17.50 -7.57 3.26
CA GLN A 130 16.62 -7.86 4.39
C GLN A 130 16.00 -9.26 4.28
N ALA A 131 15.53 -9.65 3.10
CA ALA A 131 15.00 -10.99 2.85
C ALA A 131 16.04 -12.10 3.12
N ASN A 132 17.30 -11.89 2.71
CA ASN A 132 18.36 -12.83 2.99
C ASN A 132 18.70 -12.92 4.49
N ALA A 133 18.68 -11.82 5.22
CA ALA A 133 18.88 -11.82 6.67
C ALA A 133 17.80 -12.65 7.39
N VAL A 134 16.54 -12.50 7.02
CA VAL A 134 15.44 -13.31 7.57
C VAL A 134 15.61 -14.80 7.24
N ARG A 135 16.04 -15.14 6.01
CA ARG A 135 16.27 -16.55 5.61
C ARG A 135 17.37 -17.21 6.42
N VAL A 136 18.43 -16.48 6.76
CA VAL A 136 19.52 -16.98 7.62
C VAL A 136 18.97 -17.28 9.00
N THR A 137 18.28 -16.32 9.62
CA THR A 137 17.70 -16.50 10.97
C THR A 137 16.73 -17.67 11.04
N ARG A 138 15.90 -17.89 9.99
CA ARG A 138 14.94 -19.01 9.97
C ARG A 138 15.61 -20.39 9.82
N LYS A 139 16.78 -20.46 9.19
CA LYS A 139 17.55 -21.73 9.09
C LYS A 139 18.16 -22.18 10.41
N ASP A 140 18.36 -21.22 11.32
CA ASP A 140 18.96 -21.48 12.62
C ASP A 140 17.92 -21.83 13.70
N LEU A 141 16.61 -21.83 13.35
CA LEU A 141 15.55 -22.28 14.23
C LEU A 141 15.46 -23.80 14.19
N PRO A 142 15.39 -24.49 15.35
CA PRO A 142 15.19 -25.93 15.38
C PRO A 142 13.86 -26.29 14.71
N VAL A 143 13.88 -27.28 13.83
CA VAL A 143 12.66 -27.86 13.24
C VAL A 143 12.01 -28.71 14.34
N GLU A 144 10.88 -28.24 14.87
CA GLU A 144 10.05 -29.03 15.78
C GLU A 144 9.32 -30.16 15.02
#